data_fefd961e77a5eb7804fa1f59608761a7
#
_entry.id   fefd961e77a5eb7804fa1f59608761a7
#
_cell.length_a   1.000
_cell.length_b   1.000
_cell.length_c   1.000
_cell.angle_alpha   90.00
_cell.angle_beta   90.00
_cell.angle_gamma   90.00
#
_symmetry.space_group_name_H-M   'P 1'
#
loop_
_entity.id
_entity.type
_entity.pdbx_description
1 polymer ?
#
loop_
_entity_poly.entity_id
_entity_poly.type
_entity_poly.pdbx_seq_one_letter_code
_entity_poly.pdbx_strand_id
1 'polypeptide(L)'
;FGDMITTDGINPIEINEGFAKRFDGIANLDTSTDNGETTICIFSALKRSFPMKIDMMEKHPLGSQAFIPMKPTTFLTFVAPKGDKPDLNKVESFIVPPGIGVNYNAGIWHFPLISTEDMNFLVIDRKGSGENLVIENFDKEEIVLKY
;
A
#
# COMPACT_ATOMS: atom_id res chain seq x y z
N PHE A 1 9.05 -4.94 -1.87
CA PHE A 1 7.59 -4.87 -1.97
C PHE A 1 7.12 -3.53 -2.56
N GLY A 2 7.87 -2.43 -2.37
CA GLY A 2 7.51 -1.09 -2.82
C GLY A 2 8.29 0.00 -2.11
N ASP A 3 7.70 1.19 -2.03
CA ASP A 3 8.33 2.37 -1.47
C ASP A 3 7.65 2.80 -0.16
N MET A 4 8.40 3.40 0.74
CA MET A 4 7.86 4.19 1.85
C MET A 4 7.68 5.63 1.37
N ILE A 5 6.49 6.19 1.57
CA ILE A 5 6.20 7.59 1.24
C ILE A 5 6.51 8.43 2.47
N THR A 6 7.74 8.89 2.53
CA THR A 6 8.31 9.68 3.64
C THR A 6 9.34 10.68 3.09
N THR A 7 9.66 11.69 3.88
CA THR A 7 10.75 12.64 3.58
C THR A 7 12.09 12.18 4.14
N ASP A 8 12.11 11.10 4.93
CA ASP A 8 13.30 10.62 5.60
C ASP A 8 14.39 10.19 4.61
N GLY A 9 15.60 10.67 4.83
CA GLY A 9 16.75 10.34 3.99
C GLY A 9 16.79 11.06 2.63
N ILE A 10 15.85 11.97 2.35
CA ILE A 10 15.79 12.74 1.09
C ILE A 10 16.20 14.18 1.35
N ASN A 11 17.14 14.67 0.55
CA ASN A 11 17.55 16.08 0.63
C ASN A 11 16.48 16.97 0.01
N PRO A 12 15.97 17.97 0.75
CA PRO A 12 14.96 18.88 0.23
C PRO A 12 15.56 19.92 -0.73
N ILE A 13 14.71 20.38 -1.64
CA ILE A 13 14.94 21.57 -2.47
C ILE A 13 14.09 22.70 -1.88
N GLU A 14 14.71 23.83 -1.53
CA GLU A 14 13.97 25.02 -1.12
C GLU A 14 13.22 25.60 -2.32
N ILE A 15 11.95 25.90 -2.14
CA ILE A 15 11.08 26.54 -3.12
C ILE A 15 10.26 27.65 -2.48
N ASN A 16 9.56 28.45 -3.28
CA ASN A 16 8.70 29.53 -2.80
C ASN A 16 9.43 30.48 -1.84
N GLU A 17 10.62 30.98 -2.23
CA GLU A 17 11.41 31.94 -1.46
C GLU A 17 11.79 31.43 -0.05
N GLY A 18 11.93 30.10 0.14
CA GLY A 18 12.26 29.49 1.42
C GLY A 18 11.04 29.12 2.29
N PHE A 19 9.82 29.44 1.84
CA PHE A 19 8.61 29.13 2.59
C PHE A 19 8.13 27.67 2.43
N ALA A 20 8.75 26.89 1.52
CA ALA A 20 8.45 25.47 1.34
C ALA A 20 9.71 24.66 1.03
N LYS A 21 9.65 23.38 1.36
CA LYS A 21 10.66 22.37 0.97
C LYS A 21 10.01 21.30 0.14
N ARG A 22 10.62 20.98 -1.00
CA ARG A 22 10.19 19.94 -1.91
C ARG A 22 11.11 18.74 -1.79
N PHE A 23 10.55 17.56 -1.69
CA PHE A 23 11.24 16.28 -1.65
C PHE A 23 10.83 15.46 -2.87
N ASP A 24 11.77 15.18 -3.76
CA ASP A 24 11.52 14.48 -5.02
C ASP A 24 11.91 13.00 -4.95
N GLY A 25 11.34 12.19 -5.84
CA GLY A 25 11.72 10.78 -6.00
C GLY A 25 11.31 9.88 -4.84
N ILE A 26 10.27 10.24 -4.10
CA ILE A 26 9.80 9.49 -2.91
C ILE A 26 9.28 8.10 -3.28
N ALA A 27 8.48 7.99 -4.34
CA ALA A 27 7.89 6.73 -4.76
C ALA A 27 7.76 6.68 -6.29
N ASN A 28 7.82 5.48 -6.84
CA ASN A 28 7.62 5.26 -8.27
C ASN A 28 6.21 4.70 -8.51
N LEU A 29 5.31 5.53 -9.04
CA LEU A 29 3.97 5.13 -9.40
C LEU A 29 3.96 4.50 -10.79
N ASP A 30 3.60 3.23 -10.89
CA ASP A 30 3.38 2.52 -12.15
C ASP A 30 1.88 2.37 -12.39
N THR A 31 1.32 3.22 -13.26
CA THR A 31 -0.11 3.26 -13.57
C THR A 31 -0.40 3.22 -15.07
N SER A 32 0.64 3.25 -15.92
CA SER A 32 0.52 3.40 -17.37
C SER A 32 0.44 2.08 -18.15
N THR A 33 0.71 0.94 -17.52
CA THR A 33 0.65 -0.37 -18.17
C THR A 33 -0.72 -0.59 -18.84
N ASP A 34 -0.73 -1.14 -20.05
CA ASP A 34 -1.93 -1.38 -20.88
C ASP A 34 -2.82 -0.14 -21.03
N ASN A 35 -2.22 1.01 -21.33
CA ASN A 35 -2.88 2.31 -21.46
C ASN A 35 -3.69 2.70 -20.21
N GLY A 36 -3.21 2.33 -19.03
CA GLY A 36 -3.78 2.77 -17.77
C GLY A 36 -3.54 4.25 -17.50
N GLU A 37 -4.37 4.81 -16.64
CA GLU A 37 -4.30 6.20 -16.18
C GLU A 37 -4.18 6.22 -14.65
N THR A 38 -3.47 7.23 -14.14
CA THR A 38 -3.44 7.48 -12.70
C THR A 38 -4.78 8.01 -12.22
N THR A 39 -5.30 7.44 -11.15
CA THR A 39 -6.50 7.93 -10.46
C THR A 39 -6.22 8.15 -8.98
N ILE A 40 -6.96 9.07 -8.38
CA ILE A 40 -6.95 9.32 -6.94
C ILE A 40 -8.32 8.95 -6.39
N CYS A 41 -8.34 8.19 -5.31
CA CYS A 41 -9.57 7.88 -4.57
C CYS A 41 -9.35 8.00 -3.06
N ILE A 42 -10.43 7.96 -2.31
CA ILE A 42 -10.42 7.95 -0.85
C ILE A 42 -10.97 6.60 -0.38
N PHE A 43 -10.16 5.90 0.43
CA PHE A 43 -10.64 4.73 1.17
C PHE A 43 -10.98 5.16 2.59
N SER A 44 -12.27 5.07 2.95
CA SER A 44 -12.71 5.26 4.32
C SER A 44 -12.59 3.93 5.05
N ALA A 45 -11.52 3.77 5.78
CA ALA A 45 -11.18 2.52 6.46
C ALA A 45 -11.76 2.50 7.88
N LEU A 46 -12.31 1.35 8.26
CA LEU A 46 -12.70 1.06 9.63
C LEU A 46 -11.55 0.36 10.37
N LYS A 47 -11.47 0.62 11.66
CA LYS A 47 -10.53 -0.05 12.56
C LYS A 47 -10.67 -1.57 12.50
N ARG A 48 -9.55 -2.27 12.36
CA ARG A 48 -9.48 -3.73 12.50
C ARG A 48 -9.24 -4.12 13.96
N SER A 49 -9.85 -5.25 14.35
CA SER A 49 -9.61 -5.87 15.67
C SER A 49 -8.49 -6.90 15.56
N PHE A 50 -7.67 -7.00 16.61
CA PHE A 50 -6.58 -7.96 16.71
C PHE A 50 -6.79 -8.92 17.90
N PRO A 51 -6.30 -10.17 17.81
CA PRO A 51 -5.65 -10.79 16.65
C PRO A 51 -6.64 -10.96 15.49
N MET A 52 -6.17 -10.77 14.24
CA MET A 52 -7.00 -10.94 13.06
C MET A 52 -6.49 -12.09 12.18
N LYS A 53 -7.42 -12.82 11.57
CA LYS A 53 -7.10 -13.85 10.60
C LYS A 53 -6.73 -13.20 9.26
N ILE A 54 -5.69 -13.73 8.63
CA ILE A 54 -5.33 -13.43 7.24
C ILE A 54 -5.75 -14.66 6.43
N ASP A 55 -6.80 -14.55 5.66
CA ASP A 55 -7.42 -15.66 4.91
C ASP A 55 -7.44 -15.44 3.41
N MET A 56 -6.88 -14.32 2.94
CA MET A 56 -6.73 -14.02 1.53
C MET A 56 -5.57 -13.06 1.31
N MET A 57 -5.10 -12.97 0.08
CA MET A 57 -4.28 -11.87 -0.42
C MET A 57 -4.75 -11.46 -1.81
N GLU A 58 -4.50 -10.21 -2.15
CA GLU A 58 -4.77 -9.66 -3.47
C GLU A 58 -3.50 -9.08 -4.08
N LYS A 59 -3.49 -8.94 -5.42
CA LYS A 59 -2.46 -8.20 -6.15
C LYS A 59 -3.07 -7.42 -7.29
N HIS A 60 -2.40 -6.34 -7.67
CA HIS A 60 -2.72 -5.53 -8.84
C HIS A 60 -1.62 -5.73 -9.89
N PRO A 61 -1.82 -6.62 -10.91
CA PRO A 61 -0.76 -6.95 -11.86
C PRO A 61 -0.34 -5.79 -12.77
N LEU A 62 -1.27 -4.88 -13.07
CA LEU A 62 -1.09 -3.82 -14.07
C LEU A 62 -0.76 -2.46 -13.47
N GLY A 63 -0.67 -2.35 -12.15
CA GLY A 63 -0.37 -1.05 -11.53
C GLY A 63 0.11 -1.15 -10.10
N SER A 64 0.83 -0.12 -9.69
CA SER A 64 1.15 0.14 -8.28
C SER A 64 -0.07 0.68 -7.54
N GLN A 65 -0.09 0.56 -6.22
CA GLN A 65 -1.14 1.13 -5.38
C GLN A 65 -0.51 1.80 -4.16
N ALA A 66 -0.73 3.11 -4.03
CA ALA A 66 -0.17 3.89 -2.93
C ALA A 66 -1.25 4.28 -1.92
N PHE A 67 -0.94 4.14 -0.63
CA PHE A 67 -1.80 4.49 0.49
C PHE A 67 -1.13 5.57 1.33
N ILE A 68 -1.77 6.73 1.45
CA ILE A 68 -1.30 7.86 2.24
C ILE A 68 -2.35 8.16 3.32
N PRO A 69 -2.02 7.97 4.61
CA PRO A 69 -2.95 8.27 5.69
C PRO A 69 -3.25 9.78 5.74
N MET A 70 -4.53 10.17 5.80
CA MET A 70 -4.93 11.58 5.83
C MET A 70 -4.83 12.23 7.22
N LYS A 71 -4.45 11.46 8.23
CA LYS A 71 -4.04 11.93 9.55
C LYS A 71 -2.87 11.10 10.04
N PRO A 72 -2.02 11.64 10.94
CA PRO A 72 -0.89 10.87 11.49
C PRO A 72 -1.40 9.72 12.35
N THR A 73 -1.42 8.52 11.79
CA THR A 73 -1.79 7.31 12.52
C THR A 73 -0.99 6.11 12.01
N THR A 74 -0.91 5.08 12.85
CA THR A 74 -0.28 3.81 12.51
C THR A 74 -1.27 2.95 11.72
N PHE A 75 -0.78 2.25 10.72
CA PHE A 75 -1.48 1.16 10.05
C PHE A 75 -0.54 0.00 9.79
N LEU A 76 -1.06 -1.14 9.38
CA LEU A 76 -0.25 -2.32 9.14
C LEU A 76 -0.31 -2.74 7.68
N THR A 77 0.77 -3.37 7.22
CA THR A 77 0.82 -4.05 5.93
C THR A 77 1.13 -5.52 6.14
N PHE A 78 0.59 -6.37 5.27
CA PHE A 78 0.91 -7.79 5.20
C PHE A 78 1.12 -8.13 3.73
N VAL A 79 2.32 -8.56 3.37
CA VAL A 79 2.78 -8.64 1.98
C VAL A 79 3.50 -9.95 1.69
N ALA A 80 3.49 -10.35 0.43
CA ALA A 80 4.32 -11.43 -0.10
C ALA A 80 4.94 -11.03 -1.44
N PRO A 81 6.07 -11.65 -1.85
CA PRO A 81 6.71 -11.37 -3.14
C PRO A 81 5.79 -11.63 -4.33
N LYS A 82 6.15 -11.03 -5.48
CA LYS A 82 5.51 -11.31 -6.77
C LYS A 82 5.56 -12.81 -7.10
N GLY A 83 4.53 -13.29 -7.74
CA GLY A 83 4.39 -14.67 -8.17
C GLY A 83 2.99 -14.95 -8.68
N ASP A 84 2.75 -16.14 -9.26
CA ASP A 84 1.40 -16.54 -9.69
C ASP A 84 0.48 -16.64 -8.48
N LYS A 85 0.98 -17.23 -7.40
CA LYS A 85 0.34 -17.30 -6.09
C LYS A 85 1.24 -16.68 -5.02
N PRO A 86 0.68 -16.22 -3.88
CA PRO A 86 1.49 -15.75 -2.78
C PRO A 86 2.26 -16.91 -2.13
N ASP A 87 3.56 -16.72 -1.92
CA ASP A 87 4.39 -17.66 -1.17
C ASP A 87 4.25 -17.36 0.33
N LEU A 88 3.42 -18.15 1.01
CA LEU A 88 3.11 -17.96 2.43
C LEU A 88 4.30 -18.20 3.36
N ASN A 89 5.39 -18.80 2.87
CA ASN A 89 6.64 -18.91 3.62
C ASN A 89 7.51 -17.64 3.56
N LYS A 90 7.13 -16.68 2.70
CA LYS A 90 7.85 -15.42 2.48
C LYS A 90 6.98 -14.20 2.76
N VAL A 91 5.93 -14.38 3.53
CA VAL A 91 5.11 -13.25 3.98
C VAL A 91 5.86 -12.42 4.99
N GLU A 92 5.67 -11.12 4.91
CA GLU A 92 6.17 -10.15 5.87
C GLU A 92 5.05 -9.21 6.31
N SER A 93 5.13 -8.75 7.54
CA SER A 93 4.21 -7.73 8.07
C SER A 93 5.00 -6.55 8.63
N PHE A 94 4.50 -5.35 8.37
CA PHE A 94 5.15 -4.13 8.83
C PHE A 94 4.15 -3.25 9.57
N ILE A 95 4.65 -2.62 10.63
CA ILE A 95 3.97 -1.50 11.28
C ILE A 95 4.43 -0.24 10.56
N VAL A 96 3.51 0.46 9.91
CA VAL A 96 3.78 1.75 9.25
C VAL A 96 3.58 2.86 10.27
N PRO A 97 4.63 3.63 10.60
CA PRO A 97 4.55 4.70 11.59
C PRO A 97 3.60 5.84 11.16
N PRO A 98 3.13 6.67 12.11
CA PRO A 98 2.31 7.83 11.80
C PRO A 98 2.98 8.79 10.80
N GLY A 99 2.20 9.29 9.84
CA GLY A 99 2.67 10.27 8.85
C GLY A 99 3.42 9.67 7.66
N ILE A 100 3.58 8.36 7.61
CA ILE A 100 4.23 7.64 6.51
C ILE A 100 3.17 6.92 5.69
N GLY A 101 3.28 7.02 4.36
CA GLY A 101 2.51 6.22 3.43
C GLY A 101 3.31 5.05 2.86
N VAL A 102 2.66 4.20 2.11
CA VAL A 102 3.30 3.09 1.38
C VAL A 102 2.84 3.06 -0.06
N ASN A 103 3.68 2.58 -0.96
CA ASN A 103 3.34 2.28 -2.34
C ASN A 103 3.70 0.81 -2.61
N TYR A 104 2.72 -0.03 -2.90
CA TYR A 104 2.96 -1.39 -3.36
C TYR A 104 3.30 -1.37 -4.84
N ASN A 105 4.40 -2.00 -5.23
CA ASN A 105 4.73 -2.19 -6.65
C ASN A 105 3.72 -3.11 -7.33
N ALA A 106 3.49 -2.91 -8.63
CA ALA A 106 2.63 -3.78 -9.42
C ALA A 106 2.96 -5.27 -9.20
N GLY A 107 1.94 -6.08 -8.99
CA GLY A 107 2.06 -7.53 -8.80
C GLY A 107 2.51 -8.02 -7.42
N ILE A 108 2.73 -7.13 -6.46
CA ILE A 108 2.98 -7.52 -5.07
C ILE A 108 1.69 -8.03 -4.44
N TRP A 109 1.78 -9.20 -3.83
CA TRP A 109 0.70 -9.75 -3.03
C TRP A 109 0.60 -9.01 -1.71
N HIS A 110 -0.61 -8.60 -1.33
CA HIS A 110 -0.86 -7.93 -0.06
C HIS A 110 -2.26 -8.26 0.48
N PHE A 111 -2.41 -8.20 1.79
CA PHE A 111 -3.74 -8.20 2.40
C PHE A 111 -4.33 -6.78 2.26
N PRO A 112 -5.65 -6.65 2.01
CA PRO A 112 -6.30 -5.34 1.97
C PRO A 112 -5.98 -4.47 3.17
N LEU A 113 -6.12 -3.16 3.01
CA LEU A 113 -5.76 -2.14 4.00
C LEU A 113 -6.14 -2.51 5.45
N ILE A 114 -5.14 -2.48 6.36
CA ILE A 114 -5.29 -2.82 7.78
C ILE A 114 -5.11 -1.55 8.61
N SER A 115 -6.21 -0.87 8.90
CA SER A 115 -6.19 0.34 9.72
C SER A 115 -6.34 0.02 11.20
N THR A 116 -5.60 0.75 12.07
CA THR A 116 -5.70 0.62 13.54
C THR A 116 -6.75 1.54 14.15
N GLU A 117 -7.34 2.43 13.36
CA GLU A 117 -8.46 3.32 13.75
C GLU A 117 -9.31 3.66 12.53
N ASP A 118 -10.52 4.19 12.77
CA ASP A 118 -11.39 4.69 11.72
C ASP A 118 -10.78 5.94 11.09
N MET A 119 -10.47 5.89 9.78
CA MET A 119 -9.82 7.00 9.10
C MET A 119 -9.87 6.88 7.58
N ASN A 120 -9.59 7.99 6.92
CA ASN A 120 -9.46 8.06 5.47
C ASN A 120 -7.99 7.92 5.03
N PHE A 121 -7.81 7.23 3.93
CA PHE A 121 -6.55 7.18 3.17
C PHE A 121 -6.76 7.81 1.79
N LEU A 122 -5.84 8.69 1.40
CA LEU A 122 -5.68 9.03 0.00
C LEU A 122 -5.02 7.85 -0.69
N VAL A 123 -5.65 7.34 -1.75
CA VAL A 123 -5.14 6.20 -2.51
C VAL A 123 -4.85 6.65 -3.93
N ILE A 124 -3.65 6.35 -4.42
CA ILE A 124 -3.26 6.56 -5.82
C ILE A 124 -3.19 5.19 -6.46
N ASP A 125 -3.97 5.02 -7.52
CA ASP A 125 -4.21 3.73 -8.14
C ASP A 125 -4.21 3.84 -9.66
N ARG A 126 -4.25 2.70 -10.33
CA ARG A 126 -4.41 2.60 -11.77
C ARG A 126 -5.89 2.44 -12.13
N LYS A 127 -6.37 3.27 -13.04
CA LYS A 127 -7.65 3.14 -13.73
C LYS A 127 -7.41 2.74 -15.18
N GLY A 128 -8.17 1.78 -15.71
CA GLY A 128 -8.05 1.36 -17.11
C GLY A 128 -8.62 -0.02 -17.35
N SER A 129 -8.53 -0.47 -18.59
CA SER A 129 -8.93 -1.83 -18.99
C SER A 129 -7.92 -2.89 -18.48
N GLY A 130 -8.26 -4.15 -18.63
CA GLY A 130 -7.46 -5.28 -18.18
C GLY A 130 -7.81 -5.72 -16.76
N GLU A 131 -7.41 -6.94 -16.42
CA GLU A 131 -7.60 -7.52 -15.09
C GLU A 131 -6.51 -7.01 -14.15
N ASN A 132 -6.89 -6.09 -13.27
CA ASN A 132 -5.97 -5.46 -12.30
C ASN A 132 -6.31 -5.81 -10.85
N LEU A 133 -7.07 -6.87 -10.63
CA LEU A 133 -7.31 -7.43 -9.30
C LEU A 133 -7.33 -8.94 -9.38
N VAL A 134 -6.39 -9.58 -8.71
CA VAL A 134 -6.31 -11.03 -8.55
C VAL A 134 -6.36 -11.35 -7.07
N ILE A 135 -7.25 -12.25 -6.67
CA ILE A 135 -7.44 -12.65 -5.27
C ILE A 135 -7.11 -14.13 -5.12
N GLU A 136 -6.35 -14.47 -4.08
CA GLU A 136 -6.10 -15.85 -3.64
C GLU A 136 -6.58 -16.01 -2.21
N ASN A 137 -7.43 -17.03 -1.96
CA ASN A 137 -7.99 -17.33 -0.65
C ASN A 137 -7.29 -18.55 -0.02
N PHE A 138 -7.14 -18.54 1.31
CA PHE A 138 -6.41 -19.57 2.10
C PHE A 138 -7.33 -20.25 3.11
N ASP A 139 -8.27 -21.05 2.65
CA ASP A 139 -9.27 -21.67 3.55
C ASP A 139 -8.68 -22.66 4.57
N LYS A 140 -7.45 -23.12 4.36
CA LYS A 140 -6.84 -24.21 5.14
C LYS A 140 -5.66 -23.78 6.03
N GLU A 141 -5.15 -22.57 5.84
CA GLU A 141 -4.00 -22.10 6.62
C GLU A 141 -4.42 -21.05 7.64
N GLU A 142 -3.98 -21.23 8.86
CA GLU A 142 -4.32 -20.33 9.97
C GLU A 142 -3.20 -19.32 10.19
N ILE A 143 -3.19 -18.26 9.36
CA ILE A 143 -2.29 -17.12 9.55
C ILE A 143 -3.00 -16.10 10.42
N VAL A 144 -2.37 -15.74 11.53
CA VAL A 144 -2.92 -14.79 12.51
C VAL A 144 -1.97 -13.62 12.67
N LEU A 145 -2.45 -12.43 12.32
CA LEU A 145 -1.73 -11.18 12.57
C LEU A 145 -2.06 -10.67 13.98
N LYS A 146 -1.02 -10.43 14.76
CA LYS A 146 -1.10 -9.84 16.11
C LYS A 146 -0.49 -8.46 16.10
N TYR A 147 -1.16 -7.53 16.80
CA TYR A 147 -0.73 -6.14 16.97
C TYR A 147 -1.03 -5.66 18.38
#